data_d88ac2bd35cac327d0c9102269b0805f
#
_entry.id   d88ac2bd35cac327d0c9102269b0805f
#
_cell.length_a   1.000
_cell.length_b   1.000
_cell.length_c   1.000
_cell.angle_alpha   90.00
_cell.angle_beta   90.00
_cell.angle_gamma   90.00
#
_symmetry.space_group_name_H-M   'P 1'
#
loop_
_entity.id
_entity.type
_entity.pdbx_description
1 polymer ?
#
loop_
_entity_poly.entity_id
_entity_poly.type
_entity_poly.pdbx_seq_one_letter_code
_entity_poly.pdbx_strand_id
1 'polypeptide(L)'
;MRILLPFQDPYNNPLTHPVVSGGTEMFCKAINDNFDTEVHQVPIESVGYSLKQKNQIAKEIINHAEEINADVIISNFAQAIYCGSEIIKSHIPIMIVEHCVYPMASCIGRWNNALDNGHSIFLVSKWQEKKYKIMAERTKQRVLQTDLINPSYCKVKKELIDPTFDCGTIGRCDSGKNPFKLKHMIKNTDISSLVITSKTQLDKDLPYYNKNKDWDGVVWNEPYDKVMESISKCKTYFSTWNAETWGITAMEALSCGVPVILNCDNAGDHASEIIPASPNHYIKIPNNDKDALIKAIKFFNGIDRKEIQDMTWEKHSLESWKIHFSNCIDKTIERFKNSRKGNIR
;
A
#
# COMPACT_ATOMS: atom_id res chain seq x y z
N MET A 1 21.21 -9.95 -9.15
CA MET A 1 20.74 -8.57 -8.96
C MET A 1 20.58 -8.37 -7.46
N ARG A 2 21.36 -7.46 -6.90
CA ARG A 2 21.41 -7.16 -5.48
C ARG A 2 20.75 -5.83 -5.19
N ILE A 3 19.85 -5.80 -4.21
CA ILE A 3 19.02 -4.65 -3.87
C ILE A 3 19.45 -4.11 -2.52
N LEU A 4 19.70 -2.81 -2.40
CA LEU A 4 19.73 -2.15 -1.09
C LEU A 4 18.35 -1.55 -0.80
N LEU A 5 17.79 -1.91 0.36
CA LEU A 5 16.50 -1.45 0.84
C LEU A 5 16.68 -0.59 2.10
N PRO A 6 16.80 0.74 1.98
CA PRO A 6 16.73 1.63 3.14
C PRO A 6 15.35 1.52 3.77
N PHE A 7 15.33 1.22 5.07
CA PHE A 7 14.09 1.00 5.78
C PHE A 7 14.06 1.72 7.12
N GLN A 8 12.95 2.39 7.38
CA GLN A 8 12.71 3.10 8.63
C GLN A 8 11.74 2.27 9.47
N ASP A 9 12.24 1.67 10.54
CA ASP A 9 11.47 0.79 11.39
C ASP A 9 11.14 1.43 12.74
N PRO A 10 9.84 1.55 13.07
CA PRO A 10 9.43 1.94 14.41
C PRO A 10 9.62 0.85 15.46
N TYR A 11 9.85 -0.42 15.07
CA TYR A 11 9.84 -1.59 15.95
C TYR A 11 11.14 -2.40 15.95
N ASN A 12 12.26 -1.82 15.54
CA ASN A 12 13.61 -2.43 15.55
C ASN A 12 13.85 -3.66 14.66
N ASN A 13 13.00 -4.02 13.79
CA ASN A 13 13.13 -4.86 12.59
C ASN A 13 11.79 -5.48 12.15
N PRO A 14 10.99 -4.79 11.33
CA PRO A 14 9.68 -5.29 10.88
C PRO A 14 9.80 -6.46 9.92
N LEU A 15 10.95 -6.67 9.31
CA LEU A 15 11.16 -7.81 8.42
C LEU A 15 11.15 -9.13 9.20
N THR A 16 11.44 -9.07 10.51
CA THR A 16 11.39 -10.21 11.42
C THR A 16 10.23 -10.16 12.41
N HIS A 17 9.52 -9.02 12.52
CA HIS A 17 8.41 -8.89 13.44
C HIS A 17 7.19 -9.66 12.94
N PRO A 18 6.52 -10.50 13.77
CA PRO A 18 5.40 -11.32 13.34
C PRO A 18 4.14 -10.52 12.96
N VAL A 19 4.06 -9.25 13.34
CA VAL A 19 2.93 -8.35 13.03
C VAL A 19 3.40 -7.25 12.10
N VAL A 20 3.38 -7.50 10.81
CA VAL A 20 3.59 -6.46 9.78
C VAL A 20 2.31 -5.65 9.67
N SER A 21 2.36 -4.36 10.01
CA SER A 21 1.17 -3.54 10.26
C SER A 21 0.76 -2.56 9.16
N GLY A 22 1.55 -2.37 8.10
CA GLY A 22 1.27 -1.39 7.05
C GLY A 22 1.60 -1.86 5.64
N GLY A 23 1.06 -1.16 4.65
CA GLY A 23 1.27 -1.49 3.24
C GLY A 23 2.72 -1.36 2.78
N THR A 24 3.44 -0.37 3.31
CA THR A 24 4.85 -0.15 2.99
C THR A 24 5.72 -1.24 3.59
N GLU A 25 5.48 -1.62 4.84
CA GLU A 25 6.18 -2.71 5.53
C GLU A 25 5.94 -4.04 4.80
N MET A 26 4.72 -4.31 4.38
CA MET A 26 4.37 -5.49 3.60
C MET A 26 5.09 -5.54 2.26
N PHE A 27 5.25 -4.39 1.59
CA PHE A 27 6.00 -4.28 0.35
C PHE A 27 7.50 -4.53 0.57
N CYS A 28 8.10 -3.92 1.59
CA CYS A 28 9.51 -4.14 1.95
C CYS A 28 9.77 -5.62 2.29
N LYS A 29 8.87 -6.22 3.07
CA LYS A 29 8.96 -7.64 3.38
C LYS A 29 8.86 -8.51 2.13
N ALA A 30 7.97 -8.20 1.21
CA ALA A 30 7.82 -8.91 -0.05
C ALA A 30 9.11 -8.88 -0.88
N ILE A 31 9.80 -7.72 -0.93
CA ILE A 31 11.09 -7.60 -1.61
C ILE A 31 12.13 -8.46 -0.91
N ASN A 32 12.27 -8.31 0.40
CA ASN A 32 13.28 -9.03 1.18
C ASN A 32 13.12 -10.55 1.14
N ASP A 33 11.88 -11.04 1.14
CA ASP A 33 11.60 -12.48 1.11
C ASP A 33 11.84 -13.12 -0.27
N ASN A 34 11.90 -12.32 -1.36
CA ASN A 34 11.87 -12.86 -2.72
C ASN A 34 13.04 -12.44 -3.61
N PHE A 35 13.91 -11.53 -3.15
CA PHE A 35 15.06 -11.04 -3.91
C PHE A 35 16.32 -11.03 -3.03
N ASP A 36 17.49 -10.98 -3.65
CA ASP A 36 18.77 -10.77 -2.97
C ASP A 36 18.83 -9.32 -2.47
N THR A 37 18.51 -9.15 -1.18
CA THR A 37 18.26 -7.85 -0.58
C THR A 37 19.08 -7.67 0.68
N GLU A 38 19.76 -6.52 0.78
CA GLU A 38 20.36 -6.02 2.00
C GLU A 38 19.56 -4.86 2.57
N VAL A 39 19.32 -4.84 3.88
CA VAL A 39 18.53 -3.80 4.53
C VAL A 39 19.43 -2.79 5.22
N HIS A 40 19.26 -1.51 4.88
CA HIS A 40 19.89 -0.40 5.60
C HIS A 40 18.92 0.22 6.59
N GLN A 41 19.21 0.10 7.88
CA GLN A 41 18.37 0.67 8.94
C GLN A 41 18.49 2.20 8.97
N VAL A 42 17.36 2.90 8.87
CA VAL A 42 17.28 4.36 8.97
C VAL A 42 16.61 4.74 10.29
N PRO A 43 17.20 5.63 11.11
CA PRO A 43 16.60 6.03 12.38
C PRO A 43 15.19 6.63 12.20
N ILE A 44 14.26 6.25 13.07
CA ILE A 44 12.86 6.70 12.99
C ILE A 44 12.75 8.22 13.22
N GLU A 45 13.58 8.77 14.07
CA GLU A 45 13.65 10.21 14.39
C GLU A 45 14.08 11.05 13.19
N SER A 46 14.61 10.39 12.14
CA SER A 46 15.13 11.07 10.94
C SER A 46 14.08 11.94 10.22
N VAL A 47 12.78 11.74 10.47
CA VAL A 47 11.71 12.62 9.97
C VAL A 47 11.91 14.05 10.45
N GLY A 48 12.32 14.24 11.72
CA GLY A 48 12.60 15.54 12.34
C GLY A 48 13.98 16.12 12.06
N TYR A 49 14.87 15.38 11.38
CA TYR A 49 16.25 15.78 11.18
C TYR A 49 16.40 17.01 10.27
N SER A 50 17.43 17.81 10.56
CA SER A 50 17.87 18.90 9.69
C SER A 50 18.32 18.39 8.32
N LEU A 51 18.36 19.26 7.33
CA LEU A 51 18.86 18.90 5.99
C LEU A 51 20.28 18.31 6.02
N LYS A 52 21.16 18.83 6.91
CA LYS A 52 22.52 18.31 7.09
C LYS A 52 22.52 16.85 7.56
N GLN A 53 21.70 16.53 8.55
CA GLN A 53 21.56 15.15 9.06
C GLN A 53 20.95 14.22 8.01
N LYS A 54 19.94 14.69 7.27
CA LYS A 54 19.34 13.92 6.16
C LYS A 54 20.34 13.63 5.05
N ASN A 55 21.18 14.62 4.71
CA ASN A 55 22.25 14.41 3.73
C ASN A 55 23.33 13.44 4.24
N GLN A 56 23.60 13.40 5.54
CA GLN A 56 24.52 12.43 6.12
C GLN A 56 23.95 10.98 5.98
N ILE A 57 22.69 10.77 6.33
CA ILE A 57 22.03 9.46 6.15
C ILE A 57 22.04 9.05 4.67
N ALA A 58 21.79 9.99 3.75
CA ALA A 58 21.85 9.71 2.32
C ALA A 58 23.23 9.21 1.88
N LYS A 59 24.31 9.80 2.40
CA LYS A 59 25.68 9.33 2.14
C LYS A 59 25.94 7.94 2.70
N GLU A 60 25.47 7.67 3.91
CA GLU A 60 25.60 6.35 4.54
C GLU A 60 24.88 5.27 3.72
N ILE A 61 23.68 5.57 3.20
CA ILE A 61 22.94 4.66 2.29
C ILE A 61 23.74 4.42 1.01
N ILE A 62 24.29 5.46 0.38
CA ILE A 62 25.08 5.32 -0.85
C ILE A 62 26.35 4.49 -0.59
N ASN A 63 27.09 4.80 0.47
CA ASN A 63 28.30 4.05 0.83
C ASN A 63 28.00 2.58 1.06
N HIS A 64 26.92 2.28 1.81
CA HIS A 64 26.49 0.90 2.03
C HIS A 64 26.13 0.19 0.72
N ALA A 65 25.43 0.89 -0.19
CA ALA A 65 25.11 0.34 -1.50
C ALA A 65 26.36 0.03 -2.34
N GLU A 66 27.39 0.88 -2.26
CA GLU A 66 28.67 0.67 -2.92
C GLU A 66 29.45 -0.51 -2.29
N GLU A 67 29.50 -0.59 -0.96
CA GLU A 67 30.17 -1.66 -0.22
C GLU A 67 29.62 -3.06 -0.59
N ILE A 68 28.30 -3.17 -0.73
CA ILE A 68 27.65 -4.43 -1.09
C ILE A 68 27.58 -4.67 -2.62
N ASN A 69 28.05 -3.73 -3.43
CA ASN A 69 27.87 -3.73 -4.88
C ASN A 69 26.40 -3.87 -5.29
N ALA A 70 25.52 -3.05 -4.74
CA ALA A 70 24.10 -3.05 -5.07
C ALA A 70 23.87 -2.62 -6.52
N ASP A 71 22.98 -3.31 -7.22
CA ASP A 71 22.54 -2.94 -8.57
C ASP A 71 21.52 -1.80 -8.54
N VAL A 72 20.74 -1.68 -7.46
CA VAL A 72 19.69 -0.69 -7.28
C VAL A 72 19.43 -0.40 -5.81
N ILE A 73 19.07 0.86 -5.50
CA ILE A 73 18.54 1.28 -4.20
C ILE A 73 17.03 1.45 -4.34
N ILE A 74 16.23 0.81 -3.48
CA ILE A 74 14.77 0.97 -3.50
C ILE A 74 14.32 1.80 -2.31
N SER A 75 13.91 3.03 -2.58
CA SER A 75 13.41 3.97 -1.56
C SER A 75 11.89 3.92 -1.50
N ASN A 76 11.34 3.44 -0.39
CA ASN A 76 9.89 3.26 -0.18
C ASN A 76 9.19 4.45 0.46
N PHE A 77 9.93 5.41 0.94
CA PHE A 77 9.39 6.65 1.44
C PHE A 77 9.97 7.78 0.62
N ALA A 78 9.16 8.35 -0.22
CA ALA A 78 9.46 9.62 -0.89
C ALA A 78 9.60 10.76 0.11
N GLN A 79 9.50 10.45 1.38
CA GLN A 79 9.73 11.41 2.42
C GLN A 79 11.14 11.97 2.25
N ALA A 80 11.20 13.23 2.45
CA ALA A 80 12.29 14.17 2.31
C ALA A 80 13.72 13.69 2.62
N ILE A 81 13.88 12.52 3.26
CA ILE A 81 15.17 11.95 3.64
C ILE A 81 15.91 11.39 2.43
N TYR A 82 15.20 10.63 1.61
CA TYR A 82 15.79 9.93 0.47
C TYR A 82 15.81 10.77 -0.82
N CYS A 83 15.07 11.86 -0.84
CA CYS A 83 15.11 12.85 -1.91
C CYS A 83 15.93 14.08 -1.52
N GLY A 84 16.81 13.96 -0.52
CA GLY A 84 17.80 14.97 -0.22
C GLY A 84 18.77 15.15 -1.40
N SER A 85 19.42 16.32 -1.47
CA SER A 85 20.31 16.66 -2.58
C SER A 85 21.47 15.67 -2.75
N GLU A 86 21.86 14.94 -1.71
CA GLU A 86 22.97 13.99 -1.77
C GLU A 86 22.57 12.65 -2.37
N ILE A 87 21.37 12.09 -2.06
CA ILE A 87 20.97 10.79 -2.60
C ILE A 87 20.75 10.84 -4.11
N ILE A 88 20.33 12.01 -4.63
CA ILE A 88 20.16 12.24 -6.07
C ILE A 88 21.48 12.14 -6.83
N LYS A 89 22.62 12.36 -6.14
CA LYS A 89 23.96 12.23 -6.71
C LYS A 89 24.49 10.81 -6.76
N SER A 90 23.73 9.83 -6.30
CA SER A 90 24.11 8.44 -6.29
C SER A 90 24.61 7.96 -7.66
N HIS A 91 25.67 7.15 -7.66
CA HIS A 91 26.18 6.42 -8.84
C HIS A 91 25.41 5.13 -9.08
N ILE A 92 24.54 4.74 -8.17
CA ILE A 92 23.68 3.59 -8.25
C ILE A 92 22.26 4.06 -8.57
N PRO A 93 21.53 3.39 -9.48
CA PRO A 93 20.15 3.76 -9.80
C PRO A 93 19.26 3.69 -8.58
N ILE A 94 18.36 4.66 -8.43
CA ILE A 94 17.39 4.69 -7.34
C ILE A 94 15.99 4.53 -7.90
N MET A 95 15.27 3.57 -7.36
CA MET A 95 13.85 3.33 -7.58
C MET A 95 13.06 3.92 -6.40
N ILE A 96 12.38 5.03 -6.62
CA ILE A 96 11.54 5.66 -5.59
C ILE A 96 10.13 5.11 -5.74
N VAL A 97 9.58 4.51 -4.68
CA VAL A 97 8.21 4.00 -4.64
C VAL A 97 7.39 4.83 -3.66
N GLU A 98 6.33 5.45 -4.14
CA GLU A 98 5.49 6.32 -3.34
C GLU A 98 4.19 5.62 -2.94
N HIS A 99 3.99 5.49 -1.64
CA HIS A 99 2.81 4.85 -1.04
C HIS A 99 1.80 5.84 -0.45
N CYS A 100 2.13 7.14 -0.35
CA CYS A 100 1.26 8.10 0.31
C CYS A 100 0.05 8.48 -0.51
N VAL A 101 -1.08 8.69 0.18
CA VAL A 101 -2.35 9.12 -0.44
C VAL A 101 -2.26 10.54 -1.01
N TYR A 102 -1.54 11.41 -0.33
CA TYR A 102 -1.42 12.82 -0.70
C TYR A 102 0.04 13.19 -0.92
N PRO A 103 0.39 13.61 -2.15
CA PRO A 103 1.72 14.10 -2.43
C PRO A 103 1.96 15.42 -1.65
N MET A 104 3.13 15.51 -1.05
CA MET A 104 3.57 16.81 -0.53
C MET A 104 4.15 17.64 -1.68
N ALA A 105 3.71 18.87 -1.84
CA ALA A 105 4.22 19.78 -2.88
C ALA A 105 5.75 19.91 -2.87
N SER A 106 6.36 19.86 -1.67
CA SER A 106 7.82 19.87 -1.49
C SER A 106 8.53 18.62 -2.07
N CYS A 107 7.83 17.52 -2.27
CA CYS A 107 8.41 16.31 -2.85
C CYS A 107 8.51 16.40 -4.36
N ILE A 108 7.55 17.06 -5.04
CA ILE A 108 7.49 17.09 -6.50
C ILE A 108 8.76 17.70 -7.14
N GLY A 109 9.25 18.81 -6.58
CA GLY A 109 10.48 19.43 -7.07
C GLY A 109 11.71 18.52 -6.91
N ARG A 110 11.79 17.78 -5.81
CA ARG A 110 12.88 16.83 -5.55
C ARG A 110 12.82 15.63 -6.47
N TRP A 111 11.62 15.13 -6.75
CA TRP A 111 11.41 14.03 -7.69
C TRP A 111 11.76 14.43 -9.12
N ASN A 112 11.44 15.66 -9.54
CA ASN A 112 11.93 16.18 -10.81
C ASN A 112 13.46 16.11 -10.89
N ASN A 113 14.17 16.52 -9.82
CA ASN A 113 15.61 16.43 -9.77
C ASN A 113 16.12 14.97 -9.82
N ALA A 114 15.42 14.03 -9.16
CA ALA A 114 15.76 12.61 -9.23
C ALA A 114 15.61 12.07 -10.66
N LEU A 115 14.50 12.41 -11.34
CA LEU A 115 14.28 12.03 -12.74
C LEU A 115 15.32 12.61 -13.69
N ASP A 116 15.73 13.88 -13.48
CA ASP A 116 16.76 14.55 -14.27
C ASP A 116 18.14 13.90 -14.10
N ASN A 117 18.37 13.22 -12.98
CA ASN A 117 19.57 12.43 -12.72
C ASN A 117 19.42 10.94 -13.13
N GLY A 118 18.35 10.60 -13.83
CA GLY A 118 18.13 9.26 -14.38
C GLY A 118 17.51 8.26 -13.42
N HIS A 119 17.16 8.66 -12.19
CA HIS A 119 16.44 7.82 -11.27
C HIS A 119 14.98 7.64 -11.68
N SER A 120 14.26 6.70 -11.06
CA SER A 120 12.88 6.38 -11.41
C SER A 120 11.93 6.61 -10.26
N ILE A 121 10.69 7.00 -10.58
CA ILE A 121 9.61 7.17 -9.63
C ILE A 121 8.46 6.26 -10.02
N PHE A 122 8.01 5.47 -9.09
CA PHE A 122 6.88 4.56 -9.21
C PHE A 122 5.76 4.95 -8.25
N LEU A 123 4.56 4.95 -8.78
CA LEU A 123 3.33 5.17 -8.05
C LEU A 123 2.56 3.85 -7.97
N VAL A 124 1.82 3.65 -6.91
CA VAL A 124 1.11 2.39 -6.71
C VAL A 124 -0.25 2.35 -7.40
N SER A 125 -0.74 3.47 -7.96
CA SER A 125 -2.01 3.50 -8.69
C SER A 125 -2.14 4.69 -9.65
N LYS A 126 -2.98 4.53 -10.70
CA LYS A 126 -3.36 5.63 -11.61
C LYS A 126 -4.10 6.75 -10.89
N TRP A 127 -4.86 6.43 -9.85
CA TRP A 127 -5.51 7.44 -9.03
C TRP A 127 -4.47 8.33 -8.34
N GLN A 128 -3.40 7.74 -7.80
CA GLN A 128 -2.29 8.47 -7.21
C GLN A 128 -1.59 9.33 -8.27
N GLU A 129 -1.30 8.77 -9.45
CA GLU A 129 -0.72 9.50 -10.58
C GLU A 129 -1.56 10.76 -10.94
N LYS A 130 -2.87 10.60 -11.03
CA LYS A 130 -3.79 11.73 -11.29
C LYS A 130 -3.69 12.81 -10.20
N LYS A 131 -3.60 12.42 -8.92
CA LYS A 131 -3.43 13.38 -7.81
C LYS A 131 -2.10 14.12 -7.90
N TYR A 132 -1.02 13.44 -8.27
CA TYR A 132 0.29 14.06 -8.46
C TYR A 132 0.29 15.05 -9.62
N LYS A 133 -0.33 14.72 -10.74
CA LYS A 133 -0.49 15.65 -11.89
C LYS A 133 -1.20 16.93 -11.47
N ILE A 134 -2.34 16.81 -10.79
CA ILE A 134 -3.10 17.96 -10.26
C ILE A 134 -2.25 18.81 -9.31
N MET A 135 -1.46 18.17 -8.43
CA MET A 135 -0.60 18.89 -7.50
C MET A 135 0.54 19.63 -8.22
N ALA A 136 1.18 18.99 -9.21
CA ALA A 136 2.23 19.62 -10.01
C ALA A 136 1.70 20.88 -10.74
N GLU A 137 0.52 20.78 -11.33
CA GLU A 137 -0.17 21.92 -12.00
C GLU A 137 -0.44 23.06 -11.00
N ARG A 138 -1.01 22.75 -9.83
CA ARG A 138 -1.32 23.74 -8.79
C ARG A 138 -0.08 24.44 -8.24
N THR A 139 1.03 23.74 -8.16
CA THR A 139 2.30 24.27 -7.66
C THR A 139 3.19 24.83 -8.77
N LYS A 140 2.71 24.88 -10.02
CA LYS A 140 3.43 25.33 -11.21
C LYS A 140 4.76 24.60 -11.42
N GLN A 141 4.78 23.31 -11.08
CA GLN A 141 5.93 22.44 -11.28
C GLN A 141 5.75 21.59 -12.53
N ARG A 142 6.85 21.08 -13.07
CA ARG A 142 6.81 20.13 -14.19
C ARG A 142 6.03 18.88 -13.78
N VAL A 143 5.17 18.39 -14.69
CA VAL A 143 4.51 17.11 -14.51
C VAL A 143 5.54 15.99 -14.54
N LEU A 144 5.51 15.13 -13.54
CA LEU A 144 6.42 14.00 -13.39
C LEU A 144 6.12 12.93 -14.42
N GLN A 145 7.17 12.39 -15.03
CA GLN A 145 7.09 11.11 -15.71
C GLN A 145 7.26 9.99 -14.68
N THR A 146 6.15 9.39 -14.29
CA THR A 146 6.11 8.30 -13.33
C THR A 146 5.69 7.00 -14.00
N ASP A 147 6.05 5.88 -13.39
CA ASP A 147 5.59 4.55 -13.77
C ASP A 147 4.70 3.97 -12.68
N LEU A 148 4.02 2.88 -12.97
CA LEU A 148 3.16 2.20 -12.02
C LEU A 148 3.83 0.93 -11.51
N ILE A 149 3.63 0.65 -10.21
CA ILE A 149 4.09 -0.59 -9.58
C ILE A 149 2.97 -1.21 -8.76
N ASN A 150 2.85 -2.53 -8.84
CA ASN A 150 1.98 -3.27 -7.93
C ASN A 150 2.71 -3.48 -6.59
N PRO A 151 2.20 -2.94 -5.48
CA PRO A 151 2.89 -3.00 -4.19
C PRO A 151 2.68 -4.29 -3.42
N SER A 152 1.86 -5.23 -3.92
CA SER A 152 1.53 -6.45 -3.18
C SER A 152 1.07 -7.58 -4.09
N TYR A 153 1.04 -8.79 -3.53
CA TYR A 153 0.53 -10.01 -4.15
C TYR A 153 -0.34 -10.80 -3.17
N CYS A 154 -1.12 -11.75 -3.69
CA CYS A 154 -1.91 -12.68 -2.89
C CYS A 154 -0.99 -13.68 -2.17
N LYS A 155 -1.03 -13.70 -0.83
CA LYS A 155 -0.09 -14.49 -0.01
C LYS A 155 -0.62 -15.87 0.39
N VAL A 156 -1.91 -15.96 0.69
CA VAL A 156 -2.54 -17.17 1.21
C VAL A 156 -3.85 -17.44 0.49
N LYS A 157 -3.92 -18.54 -0.25
CA LYS A 157 -5.18 -18.99 -0.86
C LYS A 157 -5.96 -19.79 0.18
N LYS A 158 -7.14 -19.30 0.54
CA LYS A 158 -8.05 -20.01 1.45
C LYS A 158 -9.07 -20.84 0.66
N GLU A 159 -9.47 -21.96 1.22
CA GLU A 159 -10.64 -22.68 0.73
C GLU A 159 -11.88 -21.82 0.87
N LEU A 160 -12.76 -21.90 -0.11
CA LEU A 160 -14.04 -21.23 -0.05
C LEU A 160 -14.95 -21.95 0.95
N ILE A 161 -15.47 -21.20 1.89
CA ILE A 161 -16.38 -21.68 2.94
C ILE A 161 -17.69 -20.92 2.88
N ASP A 162 -18.75 -21.51 3.40
CA ASP A 162 -20.02 -20.81 3.54
C ASP A 162 -19.86 -19.62 4.49
N PRO A 163 -20.24 -18.43 4.07
CA PRO A 163 -20.08 -17.24 4.89
C PRO A 163 -21.03 -17.24 6.08
N THR A 164 -20.54 -16.79 7.23
CA THR A 164 -21.31 -16.68 8.48
C THR A 164 -21.66 -15.23 8.83
N PHE A 165 -21.02 -14.27 8.15
CA PHE A 165 -21.30 -12.84 8.30
C PHE A 165 -21.69 -12.22 6.96
N ASP A 166 -22.62 -11.28 6.98
CA ASP A 166 -23.05 -10.58 5.77
C ASP A 166 -22.00 -9.61 5.27
N CYS A 167 -21.27 -8.96 6.17
CA CYS A 167 -20.25 -7.99 5.80
C CYS A 167 -19.07 -7.97 6.78
N GLY A 168 -17.85 -7.86 6.26
CA GLY A 168 -16.64 -7.69 7.05
C GLY A 168 -15.87 -6.43 6.72
N THR A 169 -14.99 -6.01 7.61
CA THR A 169 -14.01 -4.94 7.38
C THR A 169 -12.71 -5.22 8.09
N ILE A 170 -11.60 -4.74 7.52
CA ILE A 170 -10.26 -4.83 8.09
C ILE A 170 -9.66 -3.43 8.16
N GLY A 171 -9.06 -3.09 9.30
CA GLY A 171 -8.33 -1.83 9.42
C GLY A 171 -7.71 -1.65 10.80
N ARG A 172 -6.70 -0.80 10.89
CA ARG A 172 -6.14 -0.39 12.18
C ARG A 172 -7.21 0.31 13.01
N CYS A 173 -7.17 0.14 14.33
CA CYS A 173 -8.06 0.82 15.25
C CYS A 173 -7.66 2.30 15.43
N ASP A 174 -7.84 3.09 14.38
CA ASP A 174 -7.61 4.53 14.40
C ASP A 174 -8.75 5.27 13.69
N SER A 175 -8.88 6.56 13.92
CA SER A 175 -9.94 7.39 13.32
C SER A 175 -9.79 7.56 11.80
N GLY A 176 -8.58 7.38 11.25
CA GLY A 176 -8.31 7.47 9.82
C GLY A 176 -8.84 6.26 9.06
N LYS A 177 -8.54 5.05 9.52
CA LYS A 177 -9.06 3.80 8.95
C LYS A 177 -10.50 3.51 9.35
N ASN A 178 -10.89 3.92 10.55
CA ASN A 178 -12.24 3.84 11.09
C ASN A 178 -12.97 2.49 10.83
N PRO A 179 -12.41 1.34 11.27
CA PRO A 179 -13.02 0.04 10.98
C PRO A 179 -14.42 -0.13 11.60
N PHE A 180 -14.71 0.58 12.69
CA PHE A 180 -16.02 0.55 13.33
C PHE A 180 -17.12 1.32 12.59
N LYS A 181 -16.78 2.02 11.52
CA LYS A 181 -17.76 2.69 10.65
C LYS A 181 -18.81 1.71 10.13
N LEU A 182 -18.41 0.47 9.78
CA LEU A 182 -19.33 -0.58 9.37
C LEU A 182 -20.42 -0.77 10.42
N LYS A 183 -20.05 -1.01 11.70
CA LYS A 183 -20.99 -1.20 12.82
C LYS A 183 -21.95 -0.02 12.98
N HIS A 184 -21.44 1.20 12.85
CA HIS A 184 -22.29 2.40 12.94
C HIS A 184 -23.28 2.50 11.78
N MET A 185 -22.85 2.15 10.56
CA MET A 185 -23.71 2.23 9.38
C MET A 185 -24.82 1.19 9.36
N ILE A 186 -24.57 -0.02 9.88
CA ILE A 186 -25.57 -1.11 9.90
C ILE A 186 -26.33 -1.19 11.23
N LYS A 187 -26.12 -0.27 12.15
CA LYS A 187 -26.84 -0.23 13.44
C LYS A 187 -28.35 -0.24 13.20
N ASN A 188 -29.07 -1.05 13.98
CA ASN A 188 -30.52 -1.27 13.86
C ASN A 188 -30.95 -1.94 12.53
N THR A 189 -30.12 -2.80 11.97
CA THR A 189 -30.46 -3.71 10.88
C THR A 189 -30.22 -5.15 11.32
N ASP A 190 -30.69 -6.10 10.53
CA ASP A 190 -30.46 -7.55 10.67
C ASP A 190 -29.13 -8.03 10.05
N ILE A 191 -28.32 -7.11 9.54
CA ILE A 191 -27.05 -7.42 8.89
C ILE A 191 -26.01 -7.82 9.95
N SER A 192 -25.53 -9.04 9.85
CA SER A 192 -24.42 -9.55 10.65
C SER A 192 -23.07 -9.00 10.14
N SER A 193 -22.17 -8.63 11.05
CA SER A 193 -20.91 -8.04 10.65
C SER A 193 -19.71 -8.44 11.48
N LEU A 194 -18.54 -8.47 10.84
CA LEU A 194 -17.26 -8.77 11.44
C LEU A 194 -16.31 -7.58 11.27
N VAL A 195 -15.71 -7.13 12.36
CA VAL A 195 -14.64 -6.12 12.36
C VAL A 195 -13.33 -6.79 12.73
N ILE A 196 -12.36 -6.74 11.85
CA ILE A 196 -11.02 -7.29 12.07
C ILE A 196 -10.07 -6.12 12.24
N THR A 197 -9.43 -6.01 13.39
CA THR A 197 -8.63 -4.84 13.73
C THR A 197 -7.48 -5.16 14.68
N SER A 198 -6.53 -4.26 14.78
CA SER A 198 -5.45 -4.33 15.77
C SER A 198 -5.69 -3.32 16.88
N LYS A 199 -5.33 -3.70 18.11
CA LYS A 199 -5.31 -2.77 19.24
C LYS A 199 -4.29 -1.68 18.97
N THR A 200 -4.68 -0.42 19.14
CA THR A 200 -3.71 0.68 19.00
C THR A 200 -2.75 0.72 20.19
N GLN A 201 -1.51 1.08 19.90
CA GLN A 201 -0.50 1.40 20.91
C GLN A 201 -0.24 2.91 21.01
N LEU A 202 -0.89 3.70 20.16
CA LEU A 202 -0.68 5.14 20.10
C LEU A 202 -1.70 5.86 21.00
N ASP A 203 -1.21 6.66 21.92
CA ASP A 203 -2.05 7.42 22.88
C ASP A 203 -3.13 8.26 22.19
N LYS A 204 -2.82 8.84 21.03
CA LYS A 204 -3.79 9.61 20.24
C LYS A 204 -5.00 8.81 19.76
N ASP A 205 -4.87 7.49 19.63
CA ASP A 205 -5.95 6.61 19.15
C ASP A 205 -6.69 5.89 20.29
N LEU A 206 -6.20 5.98 21.53
CA LEU A 206 -6.85 5.38 22.71
C LEU A 206 -8.32 5.82 22.90
N PRO A 207 -8.70 7.09 22.69
CA PRO A 207 -10.10 7.49 22.80
C PRO A 207 -11.00 6.74 21.81
N TYR A 208 -10.53 6.53 20.57
CA TYR A 208 -11.26 5.79 19.55
C TYR A 208 -11.37 4.30 19.92
N TYR A 209 -10.27 3.68 20.37
CA TYR A 209 -10.27 2.31 20.88
C TYR A 209 -11.24 2.13 22.05
N ASN A 210 -11.16 2.96 23.09
CA ASN A 210 -11.99 2.85 24.28
C ASN A 210 -13.49 2.99 23.99
N LYS A 211 -13.84 3.81 22.99
CA LYS A 211 -15.22 3.97 22.54
C LYS A 211 -15.81 2.72 21.88
N ASN A 212 -14.95 1.89 21.25
CA ASN A 212 -15.40 0.85 20.34
C ASN A 212 -14.99 -0.57 20.77
N LYS A 213 -14.21 -0.74 21.82
CA LYS A 213 -13.63 -2.04 22.23
C LYS A 213 -14.65 -3.10 22.63
N ASP A 214 -15.82 -2.68 23.07
CA ASP A 214 -16.86 -3.57 23.62
C ASP A 214 -17.95 -3.96 22.60
N TRP A 215 -17.73 -3.68 21.31
CA TRP A 215 -18.65 -4.13 20.26
C TRP A 215 -18.52 -5.64 20.02
N ASP A 216 -19.66 -6.32 19.87
CA ASP A 216 -19.71 -7.73 19.46
C ASP A 216 -19.21 -7.90 18.02
N GLY A 217 -18.70 -9.11 17.70
CA GLY A 217 -18.19 -9.45 16.37
C GLY A 217 -16.94 -8.64 15.99
N VAL A 218 -16.03 -8.45 16.95
CA VAL A 218 -14.73 -7.81 16.76
C VAL A 218 -13.61 -8.82 17.03
N VAL A 219 -12.71 -8.94 16.08
CA VAL A 219 -11.51 -9.78 16.16
C VAL A 219 -10.29 -8.87 16.32
N TRP A 220 -9.53 -9.11 17.38
CA TRP A 220 -8.41 -8.26 17.78
C TRP A 220 -7.06 -8.96 17.61
N ASN A 221 -6.10 -8.27 17.00
CA ASN A 221 -4.68 -8.68 16.95
C ASN A 221 -4.43 -10.10 16.44
N GLU A 222 -5.21 -10.55 15.49
CA GLU A 222 -5.03 -11.89 14.91
C GLU A 222 -3.80 -11.94 14.00
N PRO A 223 -3.10 -13.07 13.98
CA PRO A 223 -2.08 -13.36 12.97
C PRO A 223 -2.67 -13.28 11.55
N TYR A 224 -1.84 -12.97 10.57
CA TYR A 224 -2.26 -12.75 9.19
C TYR A 224 -3.13 -13.90 8.64
N ASP A 225 -2.74 -15.15 8.85
CA ASP A 225 -3.50 -16.32 8.39
C ASP A 225 -4.91 -16.39 9.00
N LYS A 226 -5.05 -15.96 10.25
CA LYS A 226 -6.34 -15.89 10.95
C LYS A 226 -7.18 -14.72 10.48
N VAL A 227 -6.55 -13.60 10.12
CA VAL A 227 -7.22 -12.47 9.44
C VAL A 227 -7.82 -12.95 8.12
N MET A 228 -7.06 -13.69 7.30
CA MET A 228 -7.54 -14.23 6.02
C MET A 228 -8.65 -15.27 6.21
N GLU A 229 -8.57 -16.10 7.24
CA GLU A 229 -9.64 -17.02 7.62
C GLU A 229 -10.92 -16.27 8.04
N SER A 230 -10.77 -15.21 8.81
CA SER A 230 -11.88 -14.40 9.31
C SER A 230 -12.59 -13.64 8.18
N ILE A 231 -11.84 -13.06 7.23
CA ILE A 231 -12.47 -12.38 6.09
C ILE A 231 -13.17 -13.36 5.16
N SER A 232 -12.66 -14.58 4.99
CA SER A 232 -13.30 -15.61 4.15
C SER A 232 -14.69 -16.03 4.66
N LYS A 233 -14.99 -15.79 5.95
CA LYS A 233 -16.32 -16.00 6.57
C LYS A 233 -17.33 -14.91 6.25
N CYS A 234 -16.93 -13.86 5.53
CA CYS A 234 -17.84 -12.77 5.16
C CYS A 234 -18.37 -12.94 3.74
N LYS A 235 -19.65 -12.56 3.51
CA LYS A 235 -20.24 -12.51 2.16
C LYS A 235 -19.65 -11.36 1.35
N THR A 236 -19.40 -10.22 2.01
CA THR A 236 -18.88 -9.00 1.42
C THR A 236 -17.81 -8.38 2.30
N TYR A 237 -16.91 -7.60 1.70
CA TYR A 237 -15.94 -6.77 2.39
C TYR A 237 -16.27 -5.29 2.18
N PHE A 238 -16.36 -4.52 3.25
CA PHE A 238 -16.55 -3.07 3.21
C PHE A 238 -15.25 -2.33 3.53
N SER A 239 -14.73 -1.62 2.54
CA SER A 239 -13.62 -0.70 2.74
C SER A 239 -14.12 0.59 3.37
N THR A 240 -13.87 0.77 4.65
CA THR A 240 -14.38 1.90 5.44
C THR A 240 -13.67 3.21 5.12
N TRP A 241 -12.46 3.15 4.60
CA TRP A 241 -11.67 4.33 4.28
C TRP A 241 -12.00 4.90 2.91
N ASN A 242 -12.07 6.21 2.82
CA ASN A 242 -12.46 6.95 1.61
C ASN A 242 -11.28 7.44 0.77
N ALA A 243 -10.04 7.07 1.11
CA ALA A 243 -8.84 7.48 0.38
C ALA A 243 -7.73 6.43 0.49
N GLU A 244 -7.76 5.42 -0.35
CA GLU A 244 -6.70 4.40 -0.47
C GLU A 244 -5.83 4.64 -1.70
N THR A 245 -4.54 4.42 -1.59
CA THR A 245 -3.62 4.43 -2.74
C THR A 245 -3.69 3.14 -3.54
N TRP A 246 -3.71 1.99 -2.86
CA TRP A 246 -3.83 0.67 -3.48
C TRP A 246 -4.97 -0.17 -2.91
N GLY A 247 -5.15 -0.19 -1.60
CA GLY A 247 -6.20 -1.00 -0.96
C GLY A 247 -5.82 -2.47 -0.83
N ILE A 248 -4.69 -2.77 -0.18
CA ILE A 248 -4.21 -4.15 0.03
C ILE A 248 -5.29 -5.03 0.65
N THR A 249 -6.02 -4.54 1.65
CA THR A 249 -7.09 -5.31 2.31
C THR A 249 -8.26 -5.64 1.39
N ALA A 250 -8.54 -4.78 0.39
CA ALA A 250 -9.53 -5.09 -0.63
C ALA A 250 -9.04 -6.23 -1.56
N MET A 251 -7.77 -6.21 -1.95
CA MET A 251 -7.17 -7.31 -2.70
C MET A 251 -7.17 -8.62 -1.89
N GLU A 252 -6.87 -8.55 -0.61
CA GLU A 252 -6.91 -9.70 0.30
C GLU A 252 -8.32 -10.29 0.40
N ALA A 253 -9.35 -9.45 0.51
CA ALA A 253 -10.73 -9.90 0.49
C ALA A 253 -11.08 -10.62 -0.82
N LEU A 254 -10.73 -10.02 -1.96
CA LEU A 254 -10.94 -10.64 -3.28
C LEU A 254 -10.17 -11.97 -3.44
N SER A 255 -8.97 -12.06 -2.88
CA SER A 255 -8.18 -13.31 -2.90
C SER A 255 -8.83 -14.45 -2.10
N CYS A 256 -9.75 -14.12 -1.21
CA CYS A 256 -10.62 -15.05 -0.48
C CYS A 256 -11.98 -15.25 -1.17
N GLY A 257 -12.19 -14.73 -2.37
CA GLY A 257 -13.47 -14.78 -3.07
C GLY A 257 -14.55 -13.90 -2.44
N VAL A 258 -14.17 -12.85 -1.72
CA VAL A 258 -15.10 -11.92 -1.05
C VAL A 258 -15.20 -10.64 -1.85
N PRO A 259 -16.36 -10.33 -2.45
CA PRO A 259 -16.57 -9.11 -3.21
C PRO A 259 -16.48 -7.86 -2.33
N VAL A 260 -16.10 -6.73 -2.94
CA VAL A 260 -15.71 -5.52 -2.22
C VAL A 260 -16.74 -4.40 -2.40
N ILE A 261 -17.08 -3.74 -1.32
CA ILE A 261 -17.85 -2.50 -1.29
C ILE A 261 -16.90 -1.37 -0.90
N LEU A 262 -16.75 -0.37 -1.77
CA LEU A 262 -15.88 0.78 -1.56
C LEU A 262 -16.72 1.99 -1.11
N ASN A 263 -16.36 2.52 0.06
CA ASN A 263 -16.95 3.72 0.60
C ASN A 263 -16.27 4.95 -0.03
N CYS A 264 -16.84 5.47 -1.12
CA CYS A 264 -16.03 6.42 -1.86
C CYS A 264 -16.81 7.50 -2.62
N ASP A 265 -16.59 8.75 -2.21
CA ASP A 265 -16.62 9.86 -3.18
C ASP A 265 -15.27 10.02 -3.89
N ASN A 266 -14.19 9.52 -3.30
CA ASN A 266 -12.82 9.78 -3.76
C ASN A 266 -11.86 8.57 -3.69
N ALA A 267 -12.27 7.44 -3.15
CA ALA A 267 -11.47 6.22 -3.23
C ALA A 267 -11.44 5.80 -4.70
N GLY A 268 -10.49 6.37 -5.36
CA GLY A 268 -10.43 6.44 -6.76
C GLY A 268 -10.50 5.13 -7.50
N ASP A 269 -10.08 5.18 -8.71
CA ASP A 269 -10.07 4.06 -9.63
C ASP A 269 -9.08 2.94 -9.27
N HIS A 270 -8.44 3.00 -8.07
CA HIS A 270 -7.53 1.95 -7.61
C HIS A 270 -8.20 0.57 -7.60
N ALA A 271 -9.49 0.50 -7.28
CA ALA A 271 -10.22 -0.75 -7.34
C ALA A 271 -10.20 -1.38 -8.73
N SER A 272 -10.30 -0.58 -9.79
CA SER A 272 -10.21 -1.08 -11.17
C SER A 272 -8.81 -1.61 -11.54
N GLU A 273 -7.79 -1.21 -10.80
CA GLU A 273 -6.43 -1.70 -10.98
C GLU A 273 -6.18 -3.01 -10.23
N ILE A 274 -6.79 -3.17 -9.06
CA ILE A 274 -6.75 -4.41 -8.27
C ILE A 274 -7.64 -5.46 -8.91
N ILE A 275 -8.87 -5.08 -9.25
CA ILE A 275 -9.91 -6.01 -9.66
C ILE A 275 -9.86 -6.16 -11.18
N PRO A 276 -9.78 -7.40 -11.68
CA PRO A 276 -10.05 -7.66 -13.09
C PRO A 276 -11.46 -7.16 -13.41
N ALA A 277 -11.64 -6.63 -14.59
CA ALA A 277 -12.75 -5.79 -15.05
C ALA A 277 -14.17 -6.43 -15.01
N SER A 278 -14.51 -7.23 -14.02
CA SER A 278 -15.89 -7.68 -13.82
C SER A 278 -16.62 -6.73 -12.88
N PRO A 279 -17.71 -6.09 -13.33
CA PRO A 279 -18.51 -5.19 -12.50
C PRO A 279 -19.14 -5.89 -11.29
N ASN A 280 -19.10 -7.23 -11.27
CA ASN A 280 -19.67 -8.04 -10.21
C ASN A 280 -18.74 -8.23 -9.01
N HIS A 281 -17.49 -7.76 -9.07
CA HIS A 281 -16.52 -8.00 -8.01
C HIS A 281 -16.43 -6.85 -7.01
N TYR A 282 -16.91 -5.67 -7.40
CA TYR A 282 -16.96 -4.53 -6.49
C TYR A 282 -18.09 -3.55 -6.80
N ILE A 283 -18.53 -2.83 -5.78
CA ILE A 283 -19.49 -1.72 -5.90
C ILE A 283 -18.90 -0.51 -5.17
N LYS A 284 -19.01 0.66 -5.79
CA LYS A 284 -18.74 1.95 -5.14
C LYS A 284 -20.04 2.50 -4.59
N ILE A 285 -20.02 2.94 -3.35
CA ILE A 285 -21.16 3.61 -2.72
C ILE A 285 -20.78 5.04 -2.32
N PRO A 286 -21.73 5.98 -2.30
CA PRO A 286 -21.49 7.31 -1.76
C PRO A 286 -20.99 7.26 -0.33
N ASN A 287 -20.13 8.20 0.04
CA ASN A 287 -19.51 8.21 1.36
C ASN A 287 -20.60 8.32 2.46
N ASN A 288 -20.56 7.39 3.42
CA ASN A 288 -21.51 7.29 4.53
C ASN A 288 -22.98 7.02 4.13
N ASP A 289 -23.25 6.58 2.92
CA ASP A 289 -24.60 6.20 2.51
C ASP A 289 -24.97 4.80 3.04
N LYS A 290 -25.77 4.79 4.11
CA LYS A 290 -26.23 3.56 4.76
C LYS A 290 -27.11 2.71 3.84
N ASP A 291 -28.03 3.34 3.12
CA ASP A 291 -28.97 2.61 2.26
C ASP A 291 -28.26 2.00 1.04
N ALA A 292 -27.29 2.73 0.48
CA ALA A 292 -26.45 2.21 -0.57
C ALA A 292 -25.59 1.03 -0.09
N LEU A 293 -25.06 1.07 1.14
CA LEU A 293 -24.32 -0.05 1.74
C LEU A 293 -25.22 -1.29 1.87
N ILE A 294 -26.41 -1.14 2.42
CA ILE A 294 -27.38 -2.25 2.60
C ILE A 294 -27.76 -2.86 1.24
N LYS A 295 -28.02 -2.03 0.24
CA LYS A 295 -28.31 -2.49 -1.14
C LYS A 295 -27.14 -3.24 -1.74
N ALA A 296 -25.92 -2.75 -1.56
CA ALA A 296 -24.70 -3.38 -2.07
C ALA A 296 -24.46 -4.75 -1.41
N ILE A 297 -24.64 -4.88 -0.09
CA ILE A 297 -24.53 -6.16 0.63
C ILE A 297 -25.53 -7.17 0.05
N LYS A 298 -26.78 -6.74 -0.19
CA LYS A 298 -27.84 -7.61 -0.75
C LYS A 298 -27.55 -7.97 -2.22
N PHE A 299 -26.97 -7.07 -3.00
CA PHE A 299 -26.62 -7.32 -4.39
C PHE A 299 -25.63 -8.49 -4.55
N PHE A 300 -24.70 -8.63 -3.63
CA PHE A 300 -23.69 -9.70 -3.66
C PHE A 300 -24.20 -11.07 -3.16
N ASN A 301 -25.47 -11.23 -2.83
CA ASN A 301 -26.03 -12.53 -2.52
C ASN A 301 -26.04 -13.42 -3.76
N GLY A 302 -25.44 -14.60 -3.64
CA GLY A 302 -25.39 -15.60 -4.71
C GLY A 302 -24.34 -15.37 -5.80
N ILE A 303 -23.39 -14.45 -5.58
CA ILE A 303 -22.29 -14.24 -6.52
C ILE A 303 -21.30 -15.43 -6.50
N ASP A 304 -20.70 -15.71 -7.65
CA ASP A 304 -19.67 -16.77 -7.75
C ASP A 304 -18.36 -16.30 -7.10
N ARG A 305 -18.16 -16.75 -5.87
CA ARG A 305 -16.95 -16.45 -5.08
C ARG A 305 -15.70 -17.10 -5.66
N LYS A 306 -15.85 -18.23 -6.36
CA LYS A 306 -14.73 -18.92 -6.98
C LYS A 306 -14.18 -18.14 -8.16
N GLU A 307 -15.04 -17.57 -8.99
CA GLU A 307 -14.64 -16.69 -10.09
C GLU A 307 -13.82 -15.52 -9.56
N ILE A 308 -14.30 -14.82 -8.51
CA ILE A 308 -13.59 -13.71 -7.88
C ILE A 308 -12.21 -14.14 -7.41
N GLN A 309 -12.13 -15.25 -6.70
CA GLN A 309 -10.87 -15.77 -6.17
C GLN A 309 -9.88 -16.09 -7.28
N ASP A 310 -10.31 -16.87 -8.27
CA ASP A 310 -9.41 -17.35 -9.33
C ASP A 310 -8.88 -16.18 -10.18
N MET A 311 -9.72 -15.22 -10.59
CA MET A 311 -9.29 -14.04 -11.34
C MET A 311 -8.31 -13.16 -10.52
N THR A 312 -8.53 -13.05 -9.20
CA THR A 312 -7.63 -12.27 -8.34
C THR A 312 -6.27 -12.95 -8.23
N TRP A 313 -6.24 -14.27 -8.07
CA TRP A 313 -5.00 -15.04 -7.98
C TRP A 313 -4.23 -15.07 -9.31
N GLU A 314 -4.90 -15.15 -10.45
CA GLU A 314 -4.28 -15.07 -11.77
C GLU A 314 -3.53 -13.75 -11.93
N LYS A 315 -4.18 -12.64 -11.57
CA LYS A 315 -3.62 -11.29 -11.74
C LYS A 315 -2.55 -10.93 -10.71
N HIS A 316 -2.73 -11.36 -9.46
CA HIS A 316 -1.93 -10.93 -8.31
C HIS A 316 -1.18 -12.08 -7.64
N SER A 317 -0.82 -13.13 -8.37
CA SER A 317 0.05 -14.18 -7.86
C SER A 317 1.45 -13.66 -7.53
N LEU A 318 2.18 -14.39 -6.68
CA LEU A 318 3.58 -14.09 -6.39
C LEU A 318 4.43 -14.06 -7.67
N GLU A 319 4.19 -14.99 -8.58
CA GLU A 319 4.93 -15.11 -9.85
C GLU A 319 4.69 -13.88 -10.75
N SER A 320 3.42 -13.50 -10.95
CA SER A 320 3.06 -12.28 -11.69
C SER A 320 3.68 -11.04 -11.07
N TRP A 321 3.68 -10.96 -9.73
CA TRP A 321 4.28 -9.85 -9.00
C TRP A 321 5.80 -9.80 -9.18
N LYS A 322 6.50 -10.93 -9.08
CA LYS A 322 7.96 -11.01 -9.28
C LYS A 322 8.37 -10.55 -10.68
N ILE A 323 7.66 -11.01 -11.70
CA ILE A 323 7.92 -10.60 -13.08
C ILE A 323 7.72 -9.08 -13.24
N HIS A 324 6.60 -8.57 -12.76
CA HIS A 324 6.31 -7.14 -12.83
C HIS A 324 7.35 -6.30 -12.07
N PHE A 325 7.72 -6.71 -10.86
CA PHE A 325 8.70 -6.03 -10.03
C PHE A 325 10.08 -6.02 -10.65
N SER A 326 10.55 -7.17 -11.19
CA SER A 326 11.82 -7.26 -11.91
C SER A 326 11.85 -6.32 -13.11
N ASN A 327 10.78 -6.27 -13.91
CA ASN A 327 10.68 -5.35 -15.04
C ASN A 327 10.77 -3.86 -14.59
N CYS A 328 10.22 -3.51 -13.43
CA CYS A 328 10.36 -2.16 -12.87
C CYS A 328 11.79 -1.83 -12.49
N ILE A 329 12.54 -2.79 -11.93
CA ILE A 329 13.95 -2.61 -11.61
C ILE A 329 14.78 -2.48 -12.90
N ASP A 330 14.59 -3.37 -13.87
CA ASP A 330 15.34 -3.33 -15.15
C ASP A 330 15.12 -1.99 -15.86
N LYS A 331 13.89 -1.51 -15.88
CA LYS A 331 13.54 -0.18 -16.42
C LYS A 331 14.25 0.95 -15.68
N THR A 332 14.38 0.84 -14.35
CA THR A 332 15.12 1.82 -13.55
C THR A 332 16.60 1.83 -13.90
N ILE A 333 17.22 0.66 -13.99
CA ILE A 333 18.63 0.51 -14.34
C ILE A 333 18.91 1.03 -15.77
N GLU A 334 18.04 0.69 -16.72
CA GLU A 334 18.17 1.13 -18.11
C GLU A 334 18.05 2.65 -18.23
N ARG A 335 17.03 3.26 -17.60
CA ARG A 335 16.85 4.71 -17.57
C ARG A 335 18.09 5.42 -17.02
N PHE A 336 18.65 4.91 -15.93
CA PHE A 336 19.84 5.46 -15.30
C PHE A 336 21.06 5.38 -16.22
N LYS A 337 21.29 4.24 -16.86
CA LYS A 337 22.38 4.07 -17.84
C LYS A 337 22.26 5.02 -19.03
N ASN A 338 21.06 5.22 -19.54
CA ASN A 338 20.80 6.09 -20.69
C ASN A 338 20.97 7.58 -20.36
N SER A 339 20.57 8.03 -19.17
CA SER A 339 20.77 9.40 -18.73
C SER A 339 22.26 9.79 -18.64
N ARG A 340 23.11 8.85 -18.23
CA ARG A 340 24.55 9.07 -18.14
C ARG A 340 25.25 9.08 -19.48
N LYS A 341 24.79 8.32 -20.47
CA LYS A 341 25.32 8.35 -21.84
C LYS A 341 25.00 9.69 -22.54
N GLY A 342 23.84 10.29 -22.24
CA GLY A 342 23.45 11.58 -22.78
C GLY A 342 24.23 12.78 -22.24
N ASN A 343 24.79 12.67 -21.04
CA ASN A 343 25.59 13.71 -20.38
C ASN A 343 27.08 13.70 -20.77
N ILE A 344 27.51 12.76 -21.62
CA ILE A 344 28.89 12.64 -22.13
C ILE A 344 29.04 13.36 -23.51
N ARG A 345 28.01 14.02 -23.97
CA ARG A 345 28.03 14.87 -25.18
C ARG A 345 27.96 16.33 -24.75
#